data_11b4c90d8b6f6ba03675723c158ebed3
#
_entry.id   11b4c90d8b6f6ba03675723c158ebed3
#
_cell.length_a   1.000
_cell.length_b   1.000
_cell.length_c   1.000
_cell.angle_alpha   90.00
_cell.angle_beta   90.00
_cell.angle_gamma   90.00
#
_symmetry.space_group_name_H-M   'P 1'
#
loop_
_entity.id
_entity.type
_entity.pdbx_description
1 polymer ?
#
loop_
_entity_poly.entity_id
_entity_poly.type
_entity_poly.pdbx_seq_one_letter_code
_entity_poly.pdbx_strand_id
1 'polypeptide(L)'
;MNTTKLAIIGGGPGGYVAAFKAADLGLDVTLIDEEVNPGGVCLYRGCIPSKALLHIAKLLNESREAEKWGVKFAEPEIDLDRLREWKNEVITKMTGGLGQLVKARKLKHIQGRARFVDAHTLHIDKADGDQDQLQFENAILATGSRPA
;
A
#
# COMPACT_ATOMS: atom_id res chain seq x y z
N MET A 1 -7.94 23.72 13.19
CA MET A 1 -8.56 22.40 13.26
C MET A 1 -8.96 22.00 11.85
N ASN A 2 -8.43 20.93 11.34
CA ASN A 2 -8.74 20.46 9.98
C ASN A 2 -10.09 19.74 9.96
N THR A 3 -10.84 19.85 8.86
CA THR A 3 -12.12 19.18 8.68
C THR A 3 -12.16 18.38 7.38
N THR A 4 -12.95 17.30 7.34
CA THR A 4 -13.20 16.51 6.13
C THR A 4 -14.60 15.89 6.20
N LYS A 5 -15.21 15.61 5.05
CA LYS A 5 -16.49 14.88 5.02
C LYS A 5 -16.32 13.41 5.29
N LEU A 6 -15.22 12.83 4.79
CA LEU A 6 -14.92 11.41 4.95
C LEU A 6 -13.47 11.23 5.39
N ALA A 7 -13.28 10.69 6.59
CA ALA A 7 -11.98 10.22 7.06
C ALA A 7 -11.83 8.71 6.75
N ILE A 8 -10.71 8.31 6.18
CA ILE A 8 -10.41 6.89 5.93
C ILE A 8 -9.13 6.55 6.67
N ILE A 9 -9.22 5.59 7.60
CA ILE A 9 -8.13 5.18 8.47
C ILE A 9 -7.59 3.85 7.97
N GLY A 10 -6.36 3.89 7.44
CA GLY A 10 -5.66 2.78 6.81
C GLY A 10 -5.62 2.88 5.29
N GLY A 11 -4.41 2.90 4.73
CA GLY A 11 -4.10 3.04 3.30
C GLY A 11 -3.92 1.72 2.56
N GLY A 12 -4.37 0.60 3.12
CA GLY A 12 -4.39 -0.70 2.43
C GLY A 12 -5.43 -0.77 1.30
N PRO A 13 -5.56 -1.94 0.61
CA PRO A 13 -6.47 -2.09 -0.54
C PRO A 13 -7.91 -1.67 -0.27
N GLY A 14 -8.43 -1.93 0.92
CA GLY A 14 -9.76 -1.44 1.31
C GLY A 14 -9.83 0.08 1.43
N GLY A 15 -8.81 0.69 2.05
CA GLY A 15 -8.79 2.12 2.33
C GLY A 15 -8.50 2.97 1.08
N TYR A 16 -7.43 2.70 0.33
CA TYR A 16 -7.11 3.54 -0.83
C TYR A 16 -8.16 3.41 -1.95
N VAL A 17 -8.75 2.22 -2.14
CA VAL A 17 -9.81 2.05 -3.14
C VAL A 17 -11.05 2.86 -2.75
N ALA A 18 -11.45 2.82 -1.47
CA ALA A 18 -12.55 3.62 -0.96
C ALA A 18 -12.26 5.13 -1.09
N ALA A 19 -11.01 5.54 -0.76
CA ALA A 19 -10.59 6.94 -0.87
C ALA A 19 -10.64 7.46 -2.31
N PHE A 20 -10.11 6.69 -3.27
CA PHE A 20 -10.15 7.06 -4.68
C PHE A 20 -11.57 7.14 -5.20
N LYS A 21 -12.40 6.16 -4.88
CA LYS A 21 -13.80 6.16 -5.30
C LYS A 21 -14.58 7.35 -4.74
N ALA A 22 -14.40 7.65 -3.45
CA ALA A 22 -15.05 8.79 -2.81
C ALA A 22 -14.60 10.13 -3.39
N ALA A 23 -13.29 10.29 -3.66
CA ALA A 23 -12.76 11.46 -4.32
C ALA A 23 -13.28 11.62 -5.76
N ASP A 24 -13.36 10.52 -6.53
CA ASP A 24 -13.93 10.52 -7.89
C ASP A 24 -15.44 10.86 -7.90
N LEU A 25 -16.14 10.66 -6.79
CA LEU A 25 -17.52 11.10 -6.56
C LEU A 25 -17.64 12.54 -6.05
N GLY A 26 -16.52 13.25 -5.89
CA GLY A 26 -16.49 14.66 -5.47
C GLY A 26 -16.57 14.88 -3.97
N LEU A 27 -16.38 13.87 -3.13
CA LEU A 27 -16.34 14.04 -1.69
C LEU A 27 -14.99 14.64 -1.24
N ASP A 28 -15.04 15.46 -0.18
CA ASP A 28 -13.81 15.88 0.54
C ASP A 28 -13.35 14.72 1.42
N VAL A 29 -12.23 14.11 1.04
CA VAL A 29 -11.71 12.88 1.66
C VAL A 29 -10.32 13.10 2.23
N THR A 30 -10.09 12.62 3.44
CA THR A 30 -8.76 12.53 4.04
C THR A 30 -8.42 11.07 4.32
N LEU A 31 -7.35 10.58 3.70
CA LEU A 31 -6.77 9.26 3.95
C LEU A 31 -5.64 9.39 4.97
N ILE A 32 -5.67 8.57 6.03
CA ILE A 32 -4.63 8.55 7.07
C ILE A 32 -3.99 7.16 7.09
N ASP A 33 -2.67 7.10 6.94
CA ASP A 33 -1.90 5.85 6.99
C ASP A 33 -0.48 6.11 7.49
N GLU A 34 0.16 5.11 8.09
CA GLU A 34 1.54 5.23 8.60
C GLU A 34 2.59 5.21 7.47
N GLU A 35 2.25 4.68 6.29
CA GLU A 35 3.16 4.61 5.15
C GLU A 35 3.15 5.91 4.31
N VAL A 36 4.28 6.21 3.68
CA VAL A 36 4.45 7.42 2.85
C VAL A 36 3.53 7.43 1.62
N ASN A 37 3.19 6.27 1.08
CA ASN A 37 2.22 6.10 0.01
C ASN A 37 1.22 5.01 0.40
N PRO A 38 -0.02 5.07 -0.09
CA PRO A 38 -0.96 3.98 0.11
C PRO A 38 -0.46 2.65 -0.45
N GLY A 39 -0.93 1.55 0.11
CA GLY A 39 -0.57 0.20 -0.33
C GLY A 39 -0.82 -0.84 0.75
N GLY A 40 -0.63 -0.46 2.02
CA GLY A 40 -0.82 -1.33 3.17
C GLY A 40 0.05 -2.58 3.12
N VAL A 41 -0.24 -3.54 3.97
CA VAL A 41 0.48 -4.82 4.05
C VAL A 41 0.53 -5.53 2.69
N CYS A 42 -0.53 -5.46 1.90
CA CYS A 42 -0.60 -6.11 0.59
C CYS A 42 0.55 -5.68 -0.34
N LEU A 43 0.78 -4.38 -0.51
CA LEU A 43 1.80 -3.89 -1.42
C LEU A 43 3.20 -3.92 -0.81
N TYR A 44 3.32 -3.55 0.46
CA TYR A 44 4.63 -3.43 1.10
C TYR A 44 5.21 -4.76 1.57
N ARG A 45 4.38 -5.67 2.09
CA ARG A 45 4.85 -6.85 2.86
C ARG A 45 4.13 -8.16 2.52
N GLY A 46 3.15 -8.13 1.61
CA GLY A 46 2.29 -9.29 1.32
C GLY A 46 2.21 -9.63 -0.16
N CYS A 47 1.10 -9.27 -0.80
CA CYS A 47 0.73 -9.72 -2.15
C CYS A 47 1.78 -9.41 -3.21
N ILE A 48 2.33 -8.20 -3.22
CA ILE A 48 3.27 -7.78 -4.27
C ILE A 48 4.63 -8.46 -4.11
N PRO A 49 5.31 -8.40 -2.94
CA PRO A 49 6.58 -9.09 -2.80
C PRO A 49 6.47 -10.59 -3.00
N SER A 50 5.40 -11.24 -2.53
CA SER A 50 5.22 -12.68 -2.74
C SER A 50 4.99 -13.02 -4.21
N LYS A 51 4.18 -12.26 -4.95
CA LYS A 51 3.96 -12.49 -6.38
C LYS A 51 5.23 -12.22 -7.19
N ALA A 52 6.02 -11.22 -6.84
CA ALA A 52 7.31 -10.97 -7.46
C ALA A 52 8.25 -12.18 -7.34
N LEU A 53 8.41 -12.72 -6.13
CA LEU A 53 9.26 -13.88 -5.90
C LEU A 53 8.69 -15.17 -6.54
N LEU A 54 7.37 -15.38 -6.49
CA LEU A 54 6.72 -16.50 -7.15
C LEU A 54 6.88 -16.46 -8.68
N HIS A 55 6.93 -15.27 -9.29
CA HIS A 55 7.22 -15.14 -10.72
C HIS A 55 8.60 -15.71 -11.07
N ILE A 56 9.62 -15.40 -10.28
CA ILE A 56 10.96 -15.95 -10.49
C ILE A 56 10.99 -17.47 -10.25
N ALA A 57 10.33 -17.94 -9.17
CA ALA A 57 10.23 -19.37 -8.90
C ALA A 57 9.54 -20.13 -10.06
N LYS A 58 8.48 -19.54 -10.64
CA LYS A 58 7.82 -20.08 -11.83
C LYS A 58 8.76 -20.19 -13.00
N LEU A 59 9.53 -19.12 -13.31
CA LEU A 59 10.50 -19.13 -14.40
C LEU A 59 11.55 -20.24 -14.24
N LEU A 60 12.07 -20.44 -13.03
CA LEU A 60 13.00 -21.52 -12.72
C LEU A 60 12.40 -22.90 -12.92
N ASN A 61 11.15 -23.09 -12.52
CA ASN A 61 10.44 -24.35 -12.71
C ASN A 61 10.17 -24.62 -14.19
N GLU A 62 9.70 -23.64 -14.95
CA GLU A 62 9.44 -23.75 -16.39
C GLU A 62 10.71 -24.08 -17.17
N SER A 63 11.86 -23.48 -16.78
CA SER A 63 13.15 -23.81 -17.42
C SER A 63 13.57 -25.27 -17.21
N ARG A 64 13.31 -25.84 -16.02
CA ARG A 64 13.54 -27.26 -15.73
C ARG A 64 12.57 -28.18 -16.48
N GLU A 65 11.30 -27.78 -16.56
CA GLU A 65 10.28 -28.56 -17.27
C GLU A 65 10.50 -28.61 -18.78
N ALA A 66 11.17 -27.60 -19.36
CA ALA A 66 11.48 -27.54 -20.78
C ALA A 66 12.35 -28.71 -21.26
N GLU A 67 13.09 -29.41 -20.37
CA GLU A 67 13.84 -30.62 -20.69
C GLU A 67 12.92 -31.74 -21.23
N LYS A 68 11.67 -31.79 -20.78
CA LYS A 68 10.67 -32.75 -21.29
C LYS A 68 10.34 -32.53 -22.77
N TRP A 69 10.60 -31.36 -23.28
CA TRP A 69 10.36 -30.96 -24.67
C TRP A 69 11.65 -30.90 -25.51
N GLY A 70 12.76 -31.38 -24.94
CA GLY A 70 14.05 -31.42 -25.61
C GLY A 70 14.85 -30.11 -25.49
N VAL A 71 14.43 -29.16 -24.66
CA VAL A 71 15.17 -27.91 -24.41
C VAL A 71 15.85 -27.99 -23.05
N LYS A 72 17.17 -28.04 -23.03
CA LYS A 72 17.94 -28.15 -21.79
C LYS A 72 18.65 -26.85 -21.46
N PHE A 73 18.35 -26.33 -20.25
CA PHE A 73 19.04 -25.18 -19.66
C PHE A 73 20.12 -25.65 -18.67
N ALA A 74 21.20 -24.88 -18.53
CA ALA A 74 22.13 -25.07 -17.43
C ALA A 74 21.48 -24.67 -16.10
N GLU A 75 22.01 -25.20 -14.98
CA GLU A 75 21.57 -24.77 -13.65
C GLU A 75 21.80 -23.26 -13.48
N PRO A 76 20.83 -22.53 -12.99
CA PRO A 76 20.93 -21.07 -12.85
C PRO A 76 21.84 -20.69 -11.68
N GLU A 77 22.63 -19.65 -11.88
CA GLU A 77 23.29 -18.93 -10.80
C GLU A 77 22.30 -17.87 -10.26
N ILE A 78 22.08 -17.85 -8.94
CA ILE A 78 21.11 -16.98 -8.31
C ILE A 78 21.81 -15.99 -7.39
N ASP A 79 21.79 -14.71 -7.76
CA ASP A 79 22.18 -13.60 -6.90
C ASP A 79 20.98 -13.18 -6.03
N LEU A 80 21.01 -13.63 -4.77
CA LEU A 80 19.92 -13.36 -3.82
C LEU A 80 19.81 -11.88 -3.44
N ASP A 81 20.91 -11.15 -3.43
CA ASP A 81 20.89 -9.73 -3.07
C ASP A 81 20.27 -8.91 -4.20
N ARG A 82 20.66 -9.17 -5.45
CA ARG A 82 20.03 -8.56 -6.61
C ARG A 82 18.54 -8.91 -6.73
N LEU A 83 18.16 -10.14 -6.38
CA LEU A 83 16.75 -10.57 -6.36
C LEU A 83 15.93 -9.80 -5.30
N ARG A 84 16.51 -9.57 -4.13
CA ARG A 84 15.88 -8.76 -3.07
C ARG A 84 15.73 -7.29 -3.49
N GLU A 85 16.76 -6.72 -4.09
CA GLU A 85 16.71 -5.36 -4.64
C GLU A 85 15.60 -5.21 -5.68
N TRP A 86 15.57 -6.11 -6.67
CA TRP A 86 14.54 -6.11 -7.71
C TRP A 86 13.13 -6.21 -7.12
N LYS A 87 12.93 -7.09 -6.15
CA LYS A 87 11.65 -7.19 -5.44
C LYS A 87 11.28 -5.85 -4.78
N ASN A 88 12.23 -5.15 -4.16
CA ASN A 88 12.00 -3.84 -3.54
C ASN A 88 11.70 -2.75 -4.58
N GLU A 89 12.36 -2.78 -5.75
CA GLU A 89 12.06 -1.90 -6.88
C GLU A 89 10.59 -2.06 -7.35
N VAL A 90 10.11 -3.30 -7.42
CA VAL A 90 8.70 -3.59 -7.77
C VAL A 90 7.74 -2.96 -6.75
N ILE A 91 8.01 -3.12 -5.44
CA ILE A 91 7.21 -2.51 -4.37
C ILE A 91 7.20 -0.99 -4.51
N THR A 92 8.37 -0.38 -4.66
CA THR A 92 8.52 1.08 -4.79
C THR A 92 7.78 1.62 -6.01
N LYS A 93 7.84 0.94 -7.15
CA LYS A 93 7.11 1.30 -8.35
C LYS A 93 5.60 1.26 -8.14
N MET A 94 5.09 0.22 -7.50
CA MET A 94 3.65 0.04 -7.28
C MET A 94 3.11 1.05 -6.27
N THR A 95 3.77 1.23 -5.13
CA THR A 95 3.36 2.19 -4.10
C THR A 95 3.52 3.65 -4.58
N GLY A 96 4.59 3.94 -5.33
CA GLY A 96 4.78 5.24 -5.98
C GLY A 96 3.66 5.56 -6.98
N GLY A 97 3.19 4.57 -7.74
CA GLY A 97 2.03 4.70 -8.63
C GLY A 97 0.76 5.09 -7.87
N LEU A 98 0.49 4.47 -6.72
CA LEU A 98 -0.65 4.86 -5.87
C LEU A 98 -0.47 6.28 -5.31
N GLY A 99 0.74 6.68 -4.92
CA GLY A 99 1.04 8.05 -4.51
C GLY A 99 0.77 9.08 -5.62
N GLN A 100 1.05 8.74 -6.88
CA GLN A 100 0.68 9.59 -8.02
C GLN A 100 -0.83 9.69 -8.19
N LEU A 101 -1.58 8.61 -7.99
CA LEU A 101 -3.05 8.60 -8.06
C LEU A 101 -3.69 9.44 -6.94
N VAL A 102 -3.09 9.46 -5.74
CA VAL A 102 -3.46 10.38 -4.65
C VAL A 102 -3.33 11.83 -5.09
N LYS A 103 -2.18 12.19 -5.68
CA LYS A 103 -1.91 13.56 -6.17
C LYS A 103 -2.85 13.96 -7.30
N ALA A 104 -3.07 13.08 -8.27
CA ALA A 104 -3.95 13.33 -9.42
C ALA A 104 -5.39 13.63 -8.99
N ARG A 105 -5.87 12.99 -7.93
CA ARG A 105 -7.21 13.22 -7.34
C ARG A 105 -7.26 14.35 -6.33
N LYS A 106 -6.13 15.00 -6.06
CA LYS A 106 -6.00 16.04 -5.01
C LYS A 106 -6.49 15.53 -3.64
N LEU A 107 -6.36 14.22 -3.40
CA LEU A 107 -6.75 13.59 -2.15
C LEU A 107 -5.82 14.04 -1.03
N LYS A 108 -6.39 14.44 0.11
CA LYS A 108 -5.60 14.71 1.32
C LYS A 108 -5.08 13.38 1.88
N HIS A 109 -3.77 13.24 1.97
CA HIS A 109 -3.12 12.09 2.59
C HIS A 109 -2.28 12.58 3.76
N ILE A 110 -2.53 12.05 4.96
CA ILE A 110 -1.77 12.35 6.17
C ILE A 110 -0.99 11.09 6.55
N GLN A 111 0.34 11.20 6.53
CA GLN A 111 1.19 10.13 7.02
C GLN A 111 1.23 10.20 8.55
N GLY A 112 0.60 9.23 9.21
CA GLY A 112 0.52 9.18 10.65
C GLY A 112 -0.44 8.12 11.17
N ARG A 113 -0.53 8.04 12.48
CA ARG A 113 -1.40 7.11 13.20
C ARG A 113 -2.57 7.84 13.81
N ALA A 114 -3.79 7.49 13.41
CA ALA A 114 -5.01 8.07 13.92
C ALA A 114 -5.56 7.31 15.14
N ARG A 115 -6.14 8.07 16.07
CA ARG A 115 -6.92 7.56 17.22
C ARG A 115 -8.18 8.37 17.36
N PHE A 116 -9.31 7.73 17.69
CA PHE A 116 -10.55 8.43 18.01
C PHE A 116 -10.43 9.17 19.34
N VAL A 117 -10.78 10.44 19.36
CA VAL A 117 -10.98 11.24 20.57
C VAL A 117 -12.45 11.18 20.99
N ASP A 118 -13.31 11.29 20.00
CA ASP A 118 -14.77 11.17 20.12
C ASP A 118 -15.39 10.62 18.83
N ALA A 119 -16.70 10.65 18.68
CA ALA A 119 -17.43 10.11 17.54
C ALA A 119 -17.12 10.82 16.21
N HIS A 120 -16.57 12.04 16.23
CA HIS A 120 -16.34 12.88 15.06
C HIS A 120 -14.95 13.53 15.02
N THR A 121 -14.05 13.14 15.93
CA THR A 121 -12.71 13.74 16.03
C THR A 121 -11.64 12.67 16.10
N LEU A 122 -10.64 12.79 15.24
CA LEU A 122 -9.40 12.02 15.28
C LEU A 122 -8.26 12.87 15.83
N HIS A 123 -7.43 12.27 16.66
CA HIS A 123 -6.09 12.71 16.97
C HIS A 123 -5.12 11.92 16.08
N ILE A 124 -4.17 12.61 15.45
CA ILE A 124 -3.22 12.03 14.50
C ILE A 124 -1.79 12.32 14.96
N ASP A 125 -1.06 11.26 15.30
CA ASP A 125 0.38 11.34 15.53
C ASP A 125 1.06 11.21 14.16
N LYS A 126 1.64 12.31 13.64
CA LYS A 126 2.27 12.34 12.33
C LYS A 126 3.66 11.72 12.34
N ALA A 127 4.12 11.28 11.17
CA ALA A 127 5.42 10.66 11.01
C ALA A 127 6.62 11.60 11.30
N ASP A 128 6.43 12.90 11.17
CA ASP A 128 7.41 13.95 11.49
C ASP A 128 7.50 14.30 12.98
N GLY A 129 6.65 13.68 13.81
CA GLY A 129 6.56 13.93 15.25
C GLY A 129 5.54 15.00 15.66
N ASP A 130 4.95 15.67 14.69
CA ASP A 130 3.87 16.63 14.95
C ASP A 130 2.57 15.89 15.29
N GLN A 131 1.65 16.62 15.94
CA GLN A 131 0.31 16.16 16.25
C GLN A 131 -0.73 17.03 15.54
N ASP A 132 -1.81 16.40 15.10
CA ASP A 132 -2.92 17.10 14.45
C ASP A 132 -4.26 16.58 14.96
N GLN A 133 -5.31 17.35 14.76
CA GLN A 133 -6.69 16.95 14.99
C GLN A 133 -7.50 17.13 13.72
N LEU A 134 -8.27 16.10 13.38
CA LEU A 134 -9.16 16.08 12.21
C LEU A 134 -10.60 15.83 12.65
N GLN A 135 -11.49 16.77 12.36
CA GLN A 135 -12.94 16.55 12.48
C GLN A 135 -13.49 15.95 11.18
N PHE A 136 -14.44 15.05 11.29
CA PHE A 136 -15.05 14.36 10.16
C PHE A 136 -16.56 14.17 10.37
N GLU A 137 -17.30 14.10 9.24
CA GLU A 137 -18.72 13.74 9.27
C GLU A 137 -18.91 12.22 9.32
N ASN A 138 -18.14 11.47 8.52
CA ASN A 138 -18.17 10.01 8.41
C ASN A 138 -16.75 9.44 8.43
N ALA A 139 -16.59 8.19 8.88
CA ALA A 139 -15.32 7.50 8.86
C ALA A 139 -15.44 6.09 8.30
N ILE A 140 -14.38 5.65 7.59
CA ILE A 140 -14.18 4.26 7.18
C ILE A 140 -12.96 3.71 7.91
N LEU A 141 -13.15 2.61 8.64
CA LEU A 141 -12.08 1.86 9.28
C LEU A 141 -11.57 0.78 8.32
N ALA A 142 -10.36 0.96 7.79
CA ALA A 142 -9.70 0.04 6.89
C ALA A 142 -8.29 -0.33 7.39
N THR A 143 -8.17 -0.50 8.71
CA THR A 143 -6.89 -0.63 9.45
C THR A 143 -6.17 -1.96 9.22
N GLY A 144 -6.82 -2.90 8.53
CA GLY A 144 -6.24 -4.22 8.22
C GLY A 144 -6.10 -5.14 9.43
N SER A 145 -5.09 -6.00 9.40
CA SER A 145 -4.80 -6.99 10.43
C SER A 145 -3.31 -7.06 10.73
N ARG A 146 -2.97 -7.63 11.88
CA ARG A 146 -1.60 -7.94 12.28
C ARG A 146 -1.49 -9.42 12.61
N PRO A 147 -0.29 -10.04 12.47
CA PRO A 147 -0.04 -11.36 13.00
C PRO A 147 -0.30 -11.38 14.52
N ALA A 148 -0.90 -12.46 14.99
CA ALA A 148 -1.14 -12.69 16.41
C ALA A 148 0.16 -13.09 17.12
#